data_a1ce575e8bbcc6b9508581dec37d0a41
#
_entry.id   a1ce575e8bbcc6b9508581dec37d0a41
#
_cell.length_a   1.000
_cell.length_b   1.000
_cell.length_c   1.000
_cell.angle_alpha   90.00
_cell.angle_beta   90.00
_cell.angle_gamma   90.00
#
_symmetry.space_group_name_H-M   'P 1'
#
loop_
_entity.id
_entity.type
_entity.pdbx_description
1 polymer ?
#
loop_
_entity_poly.entity_id
_entity_poly.type
_entity_poly.pdbx_seq_one_letter_code
_entity_poly.pdbx_strand_id
1 'polypeptide(L)'
;MPVLPYYSQKEPPSESVIWRFLDLRKFRDLMANEELYFRRADLFNDQSEGLPPEQYARRVLGLTPYDVKDEVALNHHLGSLAQSREMYFITCWYLYQREDLAIWEKYGPDGAAVTSTYGLLKECLARIPDDTHIGLIQYGTAHLTNRFNTMQFITTKQAKYAAEAEVRAILTSPNPLEGGNRHFDLNNFPHRVPLAVNPRHSWVHDCKRRRISLRDLLQGVVISPWAEPDEVEEIKLWTKQRLSTVATNSNLRSDKTPTLKEYRDYHHTQKSTPQPERLATMRELEHYYDELMSLAPDRVRFLYRQRWETCRLGTDGLPTKLDIQYLETTLRVLKDLRATEA
;
A
#
# COMPACT_ATOMS: atom_id res chain seq x y z
N MET A 1 -26.31 -2.17 3.25
CA MET A 1 -26.07 -3.50 2.62
C MET A 1 -25.25 -4.35 3.59
N PRO A 2 -25.25 -5.70 3.54
CA PRO A 2 -24.42 -6.48 4.43
C PRO A 2 -22.94 -6.23 4.10
N VAL A 3 -22.15 -5.89 5.11
CA VAL A 3 -20.71 -5.74 5.01
C VAL A 3 -20.08 -7.11 5.22
N LEU A 4 -19.44 -7.64 4.21
CA LEU A 4 -18.90 -9.00 4.20
C LEU A 4 -17.42 -8.98 3.91
N PRO A 5 -16.65 -9.98 4.38
CA PRO A 5 -15.29 -10.17 3.96
C PRO A 5 -15.23 -10.50 2.46
N TYR A 6 -14.21 -10.03 1.78
CA TYR A 6 -14.00 -10.43 0.40
C TYR A 6 -13.46 -11.86 0.37
N TYR A 7 -14.20 -12.73 -0.32
CA TYR A 7 -13.91 -14.11 -0.70
C TYR A 7 -13.05 -14.96 0.26
N SER A 8 -11.78 -14.64 0.41
CA SER A 8 -10.82 -15.40 1.24
C SER A 8 -10.36 -14.63 2.48
N GLN A 9 -10.80 -13.39 2.68
CA GLN A 9 -10.48 -12.65 3.88
C GLN A 9 -11.12 -13.31 5.10
N LYS A 10 -10.36 -13.37 6.18
CA LYS A 10 -10.87 -13.82 7.47
C LYS A 10 -11.44 -12.65 8.24
N GLU A 11 -12.49 -12.90 8.98
CA GLU A 11 -13.02 -11.98 9.97
C GLU A 11 -12.39 -12.28 11.34
N PRO A 12 -11.86 -11.28 12.04
CA PRO A 12 -11.54 -11.45 13.45
C PRO A 12 -12.85 -11.51 14.27
N PRO A 13 -12.83 -11.99 15.51
CA PRO A 13 -13.96 -11.88 16.42
C PRO A 13 -14.48 -10.44 16.52
N SER A 14 -15.79 -10.27 16.66
CA SER A 14 -16.43 -8.94 16.67
C SER A 14 -15.91 -8.03 17.79
N GLU A 15 -15.52 -8.60 18.91
CA GLU A 15 -14.95 -7.93 20.09
C GLU A 15 -13.47 -7.58 19.95
N SER A 16 -12.82 -8.04 18.88
CA SER A 16 -11.40 -7.76 18.67
C SER A 16 -11.15 -6.26 18.56
N VAL A 17 -10.26 -5.78 19.43
CA VAL A 17 -9.89 -4.35 19.45
C VAL A 17 -9.04 -4.04 18.23
N ILE A 18 -9.43 -2.98 17.54
CA ILE A 18 -8.74 -2.44 16.38
C ILE A 18 -8.33 -1.00 16.62
N TRP A 19 -7.19 -0.64 16.07
CA TRP A 19 -6.56 0.67 16.23
C TRP A 19 -6.41 1.37 14.90
N ARG A 20 -6.59 2.69 14.88
CA ARG A 20 -6.23 3.52 13.74
C ARG A 20 -5.35 4.68 14.18
N PHE A 21 -4.10 4.66 13.74
CA PHE A 21 -3.11 5.67 14.03
C PHE A 21 -3.27 6.86 13.07
N LEU A 22 -3.26 8.06 13.60
CA LEU A 22 -3.52 9.30 12.87
C LEU A 22 -2.50 10.35 13.28
N ASP A 23 -1.87 11.01 12.32
CA ASP A 23 -1.20 12.26 12.60
C ASP A 23 -2.21 13.30 13.11
N LEU A 24 -1.73 14.37 13.74
CA LEU A 24 -2.60 15.37 14.37
C LEU A 24 -3.58 16.00 13.36
N ARG A 25 -3.14 16.22 12.13
CA ARG A 25 -4.00 16.77 11.08
C ARG A 25 -5.15 15.84 10.71
N LYS A 26 -4.88 14.54 10.57
CA LYS A 26 -5.92 13.54 10.28
C LYS A 26 -6.85 13.32 11.46
N PHE A 27 -6.31 13.40 12.68
CA PHE A 27 -7.10 13.33 13.89
C PHE A 27 -8.09 14.51 13.98
N ARG A 28 -7.62 15.74 13.76
CA ARG A 28 -8.46 16.94 13.67
C ARG A 28 -9.57 16.78 12.63
N ASP A 29 -9.21 16.32 11.44
CA ASP A 29 -10.14 16.11 10.33
C ASP A 29 -11.24 15.10 10.70
N LEU A 30 -10.87 13.97 11.31
CA LEU A 30 -11.82 12.97 11.79
C LEU A 30 -12.78 13.55 12.85
N MET A 31 -12.23 14.27 13.85
CA MET A 31 -13.04 14.82 14.94
C MET A 31 -13.93 15.98 14.50
N ALA A 32 -13.47 16.83 13.58
CA ALA A 32 -14.23 17.98 13.10
C ALA A 32 -15.38 17.57 12.18
N ASN A 33 -15.13 16.66 11.25
CA ASN A 33 -16.08 16.32 10.17
C ASN A 33 -16.93 15.09 10.47
N GLU A 34 -16.53 14.27 11.44
CA GLU A 34 -17.19 12.98 11.72
C GLU A 34 -17.25 12.08 10.47
N GLU A 35 -16.15 12.02 9.72
CA GLU A 35 -16.06 11.28 8.48
C GLU A 35 -14.89 10.30 8.47
N LEU A 36 -15.17 9.05 8.08
CA LEU A 36 -14.09 8.13 7.72
C LEU A 36 -13.54 8.48 6.35
N TYR A 37 -12.22 8.62 6.32
CA TYR A 37 -11.45 8.85 5.10
C TYR A 37 -11.00 7.52 4.51
N PHE A 38 -11.35 7.30 3.24
CA PHE A 38 -10.95 6.16 2.43
C PHE A 38 -10.07 6.68 1.30
N ARG A 39 -8.81 6.27 1.30
CA ARG A 39 -7.84 6.65 0.25
C ARG A 39 -8.01 5.75 -0.96
N ARG A 40 -7.90 6.28 -2.17
CA ARG A 40 -7.89 5.50 -3.39
C ARG A 40 -6.65 4.60 -3.44
N ALA A 41 -6.82 3.34 -3.84
CA ALA A 41 -5.79 2.31 -3.68
C ALA A 41 -4.55 2.52 -4.56
N ASP A 42 -4.67 3.16 -5.72
CA ASP A 42 -3.54 3.50 -6.60
C ASP A 42 -2.64 4.62 -6.05
N LEU A 43 -3.12 5.35 -5.02
CA LEU A 43 -2.39 6.46 -4.39
C LEU A 43 -1.60 6.04 -3.16
N PHE A 44 -1.52 4.76 -2.85
CA PHE A 44 -0.68 4.29 -1.75
C PHE A 44 0.80 4.57 -2.03
N ASN A 45 1.57 4.83 -0.98
CA ASN A 45 2.99 5.14 -1.09
C ASN A 45 3.78 3.95 -1.68
N ASP A 46 3.41 2.73 -1.29
CA ASP A 46 3.93 1.51 -1.92
C ASP A 46 3.16 1.25 -3.22
N GLN A 47 3.78 1.57 -4.34
CA GLN A 47 3.19 1.39 -5.67
C GLN A 47 2.99 -0.08 -6.05
N SER A 48 3.66 -1.00 -5.37
CA SER A 48 3.47 -2.45 -5.55
C SER A 48 2.24 -2.97 -4.81
N GLU A 49 1.69 -2.19 -3.89
CA GLU A 49 0.53 -2.58 -3.11
C GLU A 49 -0.72 -2.71 -3.99
N GLY A 50 -1.41 -3.82 -3.87
CA GLY A 50 -2.56 -4.13 -4.74
C GLY A 50 -2.19 -4.67 -6.11
N LEU A 51 -0.91 -5.00 -6.34
CA LEU A 51 -0.45 -5.70 -7.53
C LEU A 51 0.11 -7.09 -7.17
N PRO A 52 0.00 -8.06 -8.09
CA PRO A 52 0.63 -9.36 -7.89
C PRO A 52 2.15 -9.24 -8.00
N PRO A 53 2.91 -10.07 -7.25
CA PRO A 53 4.32 -10.27 -7.55
C PRO A 53 4.50 -10.74 -8.99
N GLU A 54 5.51 -10.23 -9.68
CA GLU A 54 5.76 -10.53 -11.10
C GLU A 54 5.85 -12.04 -11.38
N GLN A 55 6.58 -12.78 -10.56
CA GLN A 55 6.71 -14.22 -10.71
C GLN A 55 5.36 -14.96 -10.62
N TYR A 56 4.48 -14.49 -9.74
CA TYR A 56 3.12 -15.00 -9.66
C TYR A 56 2.33 -14.69 -10.92
N ALA A 57 2.41 -13.45 -11.41
CA ALA A 57 1.75 -13.02 -12.62
C ALA A 57 2.18 -13.85 -13.85
N ARG A 58 3.50 -14.04 -14.03
CA ARG A 58 4.04 -14.88 -15.11
C ARG A 58 3.51 -16.30 -15.05
N ARG A 59 3.55 -16.91 -13.88
CA ARG A 59 3.06 -18.29 -13.68
C ARG A 59 1.58 -18.43 -14.05
N VAL A 60 0.76 -17.51 -13.58
CA VAL A 60 -0.70 -17.57 -13.80
C VAL A 60 -1.07 -17.32 -15.24
N LEU A 61 -0.35 -16.44 -15.92
CA LEU A 61 -0.55 -16.14 -17.34
C LEU A 61 0.13 -17.16 -18.28
N GLY A 62 0.92 -18.09 -17.73
CA GLY A 62 1.66 -19.07 -18.53
C GLY A 62 2.75 -18.44 -19.39
N LEU A 63 3.33 -17.31 -18.93
CA LEU A 63 4.31 -16.55 -19.70
C LEU A 63 5.72 -17.10 -19.51
N THR A 64 6.43 -17.21 -20.60
CA THR A 64 7.84 -17.61 -20.61
C THR A 64 8.72 -16.42 -20.27
N PRO A 65 9.64 -16.52 -19.32
CA PRO A 65 10.63 -15.47 -19.08
C PRO A 65 11.42 -15.20 -20.37
N TYR A 66 11.64 -13.91 -20.66
CA TYR A 66 12.49 -13.44 -21.77
C TYR A 66 11.89 -13.51 -23.19
N ASP A 67 10.65 -13.96 -23.36
CA ASP A 67 9.95 -13.76 -24.62
C ASP A 67 9.38 -12.34 -24.69
N VAL A 68 9.68 -11.61 -25.77
CA VAL A 68 9.26 -10.21 -25.94
C VAL A 68 7.75 -10.04 -25.97
N LYS A 69 7.03 -11.02 -26.55
CA LYS A 69 5.56 -10.99 -26.59
C LYS A 69 4.98 -11.20 -25.21
N ASP A 70 5.58 -12.10 -24.44
CA ASP A 70 5.17 -12.41 -23.08
C ASP A 70 5.47 -11.23 -22.13
N GLU A 71 6.58 -10.51 -22.32
CA GLU A 71 6.87 -9.28 -21.59
C GLU A 71 5.83 -8.17 -21.87
N VAL A 72 5.46 -8.00 -23.14
CA VAL A 72 4.40 -7.06 -23.53
C VAL A 72 3.05 -7.46 -22.90
N ALA A 73 2.71 -8.75 -22.94
CA ALA A 73 1.49 -9.27 -22.33
C ALA A 73 1.48 -9.06 -20.82
N LEU A 74 2.58 -9.37 -20.12
CA LEU A 74 2.72 -9.14 -18.68
C LEU A 74 2.50 -7.67 -18.31
N ASN A 75 3.19 -6.76 -18.99
CA ASN A 75 3.08 -5.33 -18.73
C ASN A 75 1.66 -4.81 -19.00
N HIS A 76 1.00 -5.31 -20.03
CA HIS A 76 -0.40 -4.97 -20.30
C HIS A 76 -1.30 -5.40 -19.14
N HIS A 77 -1.15 -6.64 -18.66
CA HIS A 77 -1.96 -7.15 -17.55
C HIS A 77 -1.68 -6.42 -16.23
N LEU A 78 -0.40 -6.17 -15.90
CA LEU A 78 -0.04 -5.42 -14.70
C LEU A 78 -0.52 -3.96 -14.78
N GLY A 79 -0.43 -3.33 -15.96
CA GLY A 79 -0.95 -1.98 -16.20
C GLY A 79 -2.48 -1.91 -16.02
N SER A 80 -3.21 -2.89 -16.53
CA SER A 80 -4.66 -2.99 -16.35
C SER A 80 -5.05 -3.17 -14.89
N LEU A 81 -4.32 -4.00 -14.13
CA LEU A 81 -4.52 -4.15 -12.69
C LEU A 81 -4.19 -2.86 -11.93
N ALA A 82 -3.09 -2.19 -12.28
CA ALA A 82 -2.70 -0.93 -11.69
C ALA A 82 -3.79 0.14 -11.87
N GLN A 83 -4.37 0.23 -13.05
CA GLN A 83 -5.47 1.15 -13.34
C GLN A 83 -6.75 0.77 -12.61
N SER A 84 -7.08 -0.51 -12.52
CA SER A 84 -8.31 -0.96 -11.84
C SER A 84 -8.29 -0.66 -10.33
N ARG A 85 -7.12 -0.37 -9.72
CA ARG A 85 -7.04 0.09 -8.32
C ARG A 85 -7.76 1.42 -8.08
N GLU A 86 -7.95 2.24 -9.11
CA GLU A 86 -8.70 3.49 -9.02
C GLU A 86 -10.17 3.30 -8.59
N MET A 87 -10.70 2.10 -8.76
CA MET A 87 -12.08 1.77 -8.35
C MET A 87 -12.23 1.42 -6.87
N TYR A 88 -11.14 1.35 -6.12
CA TYR A 88 -11.14 0.90 -4.73
C TYR A 88 -10.65 2.00 -3.79
N PHE A 89 -11.41 2.21 -2.72
CA PHE A 89 -11.12 3.19 -1.70
C PHE A 89 -10.99 2.49 -0.35
N ILE A 90 -9.91 2.75 0.36
CA ILE A 90 -9.48 1.91 1.47
C ILE A 90 -9.25 2.73 2.73
N THR A 91 -9.72 2.20 3.85
CA THR A 91 -9.32 2.64 5.19
C THR A 91 -8.72 1.47 5.96
N CYS A 92 -7.54 1.71 6.55
CA CYS A 92 -6.76 0.69 7.24
C CYS A 92 -6.89 0.85 8.75
N TRP A 93 -7.09 -0.27 9.42
CA TRP A 93 -7.09 -0.42 10.86
C TRP A 93 -6.14 -1.56 11.23
N TYR A 94 -5.73 -1.63 12.46
CA TYR A 94 -4.73 -2.59 12.92
C TYR A 94 -5.25 -3.40 14.08
N LEU A 95 -5.08 -4.72 14.03
CA LEU A 95 -5.48 -5.65 15.07
C LEU A 95 -4.32 -5.79 16.07
N TYR A 96 -4.19 -4.82 16.99
CA TYR A 96 -3.13 -4.86 17.99
C TYR A 96 -3.66 -5.18 19.38
N GLN A 97 -2.90 -6.02 20.09
CA GLN A 97 -3.11 -6.24 21.51
C GLN A 97 -2.28 -5.29 22.38
N ARG A 98 -1.26 -4.68 21.81
CA ARG A 98 -0.34 -3.74 22.49
C ARG A 98 0.27 -2.76 21.49
N GLU A 99 0.68 -1.63 22.02
CA GLU A 99 1.32 -0.57 21.26
C GLU A 99 2.74 -0.93 20.80
N ASP A 100 3.17 -0.34 19.67
CA ASP A 100 4.49 -0.49 19.09
C ASP A 100 5.00 0.87 18.59
N LEU A 101 6.23 1.24 18.97
CA LEU A 101 6.85 2.51 18.56
C LEU A 101 7.02 2.63 17.03
N ALA A 102 7.30 1.52 16.33
CA ALA A 102 7.45 1.53 14.89
C ALA A 102 6.15 1.91 14.16
N ILE A 103 5.01 1.49 14.72
CA ILE A 103 3.70 1.84 14.17
C ILE A 103 3.36 3.30 14.45
N TRP A 104 3.66 3.77 15.66
CA TRP A 104 3.50 5.18 16.01
C TRP A 104 4.35 6.08 15.10
N GLU A 105 5.64 5.76 14.91
CA GLU A 105 6.53 6.52 14.04
C GLU A 105 6.01 6.60 12.61
N LYS A 106 5.47 5.50 12.11
CA LYS A 106 5.02 5.39 10.72
C LYS A 106 3.70 6.14 10.45
N TYR A 107 2.76 6.11 11.40
CA TYR A 107 1.38 6.49 11.10
C TYR A 107 0.83 7.66 11.95
N GLY A 108 1.38 7.92 13.11
CA GLY A 108 0.84 8.95 14.01
C GLY A 108 1.83 9.49 15.04
N PRO A 109 3.03 9.93 14.63
CA PRO A 109 4.06 10.32 15.58
C PRO A 109 3.67 11.53 16.45
N ASP A 110 2.94 12.47 15.90
CA ASP A 110 2.52 13.74 16.51
C ASP A 110 1.03 13.78 16.88
N GLY A 111 0.33 12.64 16.78
CA GLY A 111 -1.12 12.63 16.87
C GLY A 111 -1.68 11.66 17.89
N ALA A 112 -2.69 10.91 17.44
CA ALA A 112 -3.39 9.95 18.30
C ALA A 112 -3.78 8.69 17.54
N ALA A 113 -3.96 7.60 18.28
CA ALA A 113 -4.68 6.44 17.80
C ALA A 113 -6.12 6.46 18.33
N VAL A 114 -7.07 6.19 17.46
CA VAL A 114 -8.44 5.91 17.86
C VAL A 114 -8.63 4.40 17.95
N THR A 115 -9.36 3.95 18.98
CA THR A 115 -9.64 2.53 19.19
C THR A 115 -11.11 2.24 18.97
N SER A 116 -11.40 1.05 18.48
CA SER A 116 -12.74 0.52 18.22
C SER A 116 -12.73 -1.00 18.38
N THR A 117 -13.84 -1.65 18.07
CA THR A 117 -13.87 -3.08 17.81
C THR A 117 -14.17 -3.37 16.34
N TYR A 118 -13.79 -4.55 15.89
CA TYR A 118 -14.13 -4.99 14.53
C TYR A 118 -15.64 -4.95 14.28
N GLY A 119 -16.44 -5.39 15.25
CA GLY A 119 -17.90 -5.36 15.18
C GLY A 119 -18.47 -3.97 15.03
N LEU A 120 -18.03 -3.00 15.85
CA LEU A 120 -18.48 -1.61 15.77
C LEU A 120 -18.13 -0.98 14.42
N LEU A 121 -16.93 -1.23 13.92
CA LEU A 121 -16.54 -0.76 12.58
C LEU A 121 -17.44 -1.36 11.51
N LYS A 122 -17.69 -2.67 11.56
CA LYS A 122 -18.58 -3.37 10.62
C LYS A 122 -20.01 -2.82 10.66
N GLU A 123 -20.55 -2.57 11.85
CA GLU A 123 -21.89 -1.97 12.03
C GLU A 123 -21.96 -0.55 11.47
N CYS A 124 -20.94 0.28 11.73
CA CYS A 124 -20.87 1.62 11.16
C CYS A 124 -20.84 1.59 9.64
N LEU A 125 -20.02 0.70 9.06
CA LEU A 125 -19.92 0.56 7.61
C LEU A 125 -21.20 0.03 6.96
N ALA A 126 -21.99 -0.78 7.66
CA ALA A 126 -23.27 -1.27 7.16
C ALA A 126 -24.32 -0.16 6.94
N ARG A 127 -24.13 1.01 7.55
CA ARG A 127 -25.02 2.17 7.44
C ARG A 127 -24.65 3.09 6.27
N ILE A 128 -23.49 2.92 5.65
CA ILE A 128 -23.10 3.72 4.47
C ILE A 128 -23.67 3.12 3.17
N PRO A 129 -23.91 3.95 2.15
CA PRO A 129 -24.57 3.51 0.92
C PRO A 129 -23.67 2.69 -0.03
N ASP A 130 -22.35 2.68 0.22
CA ASP A 130 -21.40 2.04 -0.67
C ASP A 130 -21.38 0.52 -0.48
N ASP A 131 -21.04 -0.19 -1.55
CA ASP A 131 -20.68 -1.60 -1.48
C ASP A 131 -19.34 -1.75 -0.76
N THR A 132 -19.36 -2.43 0.39
CA THR A 132 -18.24 -2.42 1.33
C THR A 132 -17.83 -3.84 1.69
N HIS A 133 -16.51 -4.08 1.61
CA HIS A 133 -15.88 -5.29 2.12
C HIS A 133 -14.99 -4.96 3.32
N ILE A 134 -14.92 -5.85 4.31
CA ILE A 134 -14.05 -5.69 5.46
C ILE A 134 -13.48 -7.05 5.92
N GLY A 135 -12.21 -7.09 6.25
CA GLY A 135 -11.58 -8.28 6.80
C GLY A 135 -10.08 -8.11 7.01
N LEU A 136 -9.47 -9.18 7.53
CA LEU A 136 -8.02 -9.24 7.72
C LEU A 136 -7.30 -9.32 6.38
N ILE A 137 -6.21 -8.57 6.26
CA ILE A 137 -5.28 -8.69 5.15
C ILE A 137 -4.57 -10.04 5.21
N GLN A 138 -4.38 -10.65 4.05
CA GLN A 138 -3.61 -11.88 3.88
C GLN A 138 -2.18 -11.54 3.49
N TYR A 139 -1.23 -12.23 4.07
CA TYR A 139 0.19 -11.96 3.85
C TYR A 139 0.86 -13.06 3.04
N GLY A 140 1.73 -12.65 2.11
CA GLY A 140 2.38 -13.57 1.17
C GLY A 140 1.47 -13.97 0.01
N THR A 141 1.87 -14.99 -0.74
CA THR A 141 1.20 -15.39 -2.00
C THR A 141 0.52 -16.76 -1.95
N ALA A 142 0.65 -17.48 -0.84
CA ALA A 142 0.18 -18.87 -0.74
C ALA A 142 -1.34 -19.02 -0.91
N HIS A 143 -2.11 -17.98 -0.58
CA HIS A 143 -3.58 -17.96 -0.67
C HIS A 143 -4.10 -17.44 -2.01
N LEU A 144 -3.23 -16.93 -2.88
CA LEU A 144 -3.64 -16.37 -4.16
C LEU A 144 -4.15 -17.47 -5.08
N THR A 145 -5.32 -17.23 -5.66
CA THR A 145 -5.93 -18.14 -6.66
C THR A 145 -5.34 -17.87 -8.04
N ASN A 146 -5.47 -18.84 -8.96
CA ASN A 146 -4.99 -18.68 -10.34
C ASN A 146 -5.86 -17.72 -11.18
N ARG A 147 -6.51 -16.75 -10.54
CA ARG A 147 -7.34 -15.74 -11.20
C ARG A 147 -6.73 -14.36 -10.99
N PHE A 148 -6.69 -13.58 -12.05
CA PHE A 148 -6.34 -12.15 -11.98
C PHE A 148 -7.56 -11.38 -11.48
N ASN A 149 -7.53 -10.99 -10.21
CA ASN A 149 -8.58 -10.19 -9.60
C ASN A 149 -7.95 -9.11 -8.73
N THR A 150 -8.17 -7.84 -9.08
CA THR A 150 -7.61 -6.68 -8.38
C THR A 150 -7.93 -6.70 -6.89
N MET A 151 -9.16 -7.08 -6.52
CA MET A 151 -9.56 -7.14 -5.11
C MET A 151 -8.71 -8.15 -4.32
N GLN A 152 -8.35 -9.30 -4.92
CA GLN A 152 -7.47 -10.28 -4.29
C GLN A 152 -6.10 -9.67 -3.95
N PHE A 153 -5.57 -8.83 -4.83
CA PHE A 153 -4.27 -8.18 -4.60
C PHE A 153 -4.38 -7.01 -3.62
N ILE A 154 -5.49 -6.27 -3.63
CA ILE A 154 -5.78 -5.21 -2.65
C ILE A 154 -5.94 -5.78 -1.24
N THR A 155 -6.40 -7.03 -1.10
CA THR A 155 -6.53 -7.72 0.18
C THR A 155 -5.30 -8.53 0.57
N THR A 156 -4.19 -8.37 -0.17
CA THR A 156 -2.92 -9.07 0.06
C THR A 156 -1.80 -8.07 0.26
N LYS A 157 -0.89 -8.40 1.18
CA LYS A 157 0.39 -7.69 1.40
C LYS A 157 1.57 -8.65 1.36
N GLN A 158 2.76 -8.12 1.17
CA GLN A 158 3.99 -8.89 1.29
C GLN A 158 4.15 -9.44 2.72
N ALA A 159 4.72 -10.63 2.85
CA ALA A 159 4.87 -11.31 4.14
C ALA A 159 5.65 -10.50 5.20
N LYS A 160 6.58 -9.63 4.77
CA LYS A 160 7.35 -8.75 5.67
C LYS A 160 6.47 -7.79 6.51
N TYR A 161 5.24 -7.52 6.06
CA TYR A 161 4.28 -6.65 6.75
C TYR A 161 3.31 -7.40 7.67
N ALA A 162 3.49 -8.71 7.86
CA ALA A 162 2.56 -9.53 8.65
C ALA A 162 2.39 -9.05 10.10
N ALA A 163 3.42 -8.40 10.66
CA ALA A 163 3.35 -7.79 11.99
C ALA A 163 2.33 -6.65 12.10
N GLU A 164 1.91 -6.05 10.99
CA GLU A 164 0.90 -4.98 11.00
C GLU A 164 -0.50 -5.51 11.36
N ALA A 165 -0.79 -6.81 11.16
CA ALA A 165 -2.09 -7.42 11.43
C ALA A 165 -3.26 -6.53 10.97
N GLU A 166 -3.19 -6.07 9.71
CA GLU A 166 -4.08 -5.04 9.17
C GLU A 166 -5.50 -5.57 8.94
N VAL A 167 -6.49 -4.81 9.39
CA VAL A 167 -7.89 -4.93 9.00
C VAL A 167 -8.16 -3.85 7.96
N ARG A 168 -8.64 -4.23 6.80
CA ARG A 168 -8.90 -3.31 5.70
C ARG A 168 -10.39 -3.26 5.39
N ALA A 169 -10.96 -2.05 5.44
CA ALA A 169 -12.28 -1.79 4.89
C ALA A 169 -12.15 -1.14 3.52
N ILE A 170 -12.87 -1.67 2.54
CA ILE A 170 -12.72 -1.36 1.12
C ILE A 170 -14.09 -0.99 0.57
N LEU A 171 -14.21 0.22 0.03
CA LEU A 171 -15.35 0.64 -0.76
C LEU A 171 -15.06 0.37 -2.23
N THR A 172 -16.00 -0.28 -2.91
CA THR A 172 -15.92 -0.43 -4.37
C THR A 172 -16.73 0.65 -5.05
N SER A 173 -16.16 1.25 -6.08
CA SER A 173 -16.85 2.23 -6.90
C SER A 173 -16.62 1.88 -8.37
N PRO A 174 -17.60 1.29 -9.04
CA PRO A 174 -17.49 0.98 -10.47
C PRO A 174 -17.35 2.25 -11.32
N ASN A 175 -17.71 3.39 -10.76
CA ASN A 175 -17.49 4.69 -11.37
C ASN A 175 -16.68 5.58 -10.40
N PRO A 176 -15.36 5.75 -10.60
CA PRO A 176 -14.54 6.64 -9.79
C PRO A 176 -14.96 8.12 -9.94
N LEU A 177 -15.82 8.42 -10.89
CA LEU A 177 -16.38 9.74 -11.16
C LEU A 177 -17.74 9.86 -10.51
N GLU A 178 -17.85 10.52 -9.39
CA GLU A 178 -19.17 10.93 -8.89
C GLU A 178 -19.77 11.95 -9.88
N GLY A 179 -20.83 11.54 -10.60
CA GLY A 179 -21.62 12.43 -11.46
C GLY A 179 -21.30 12.41 -12.97
N GLY A 180 -20.40 11.56 -13.43
CA GLY A 180 -20.07 11.46 -14.85
C GLY A 180 -20.52 10.16 -15.51
N ASN A 181 -21.40 10.25 -16.51
CA ASN A 181 -21.70 9.17 -17.44
C ASN A 181 -20.46 8.86 -18.30
N ARG A 182 -19.48 8.15 -17.75
CA ARG A 182 -18.46 7.52 -18.59
C ARG A 182 -18.81 6.06 -18.75
N HIS A 183 -19.26 5.74 -19.94
CA HIS A 183 -19.10 4.42 -20.47
C HIS A 183 -17.60 4.10 -20.43
N PHE A 184 -17.24 3.03 -19.72
CA PHE A 184 -15.93 2.44 -19.77
C PHE A 184 -15.75 1.95 -21.21
N ASP A 185 -15.17 2.78 -22.06
CA ASP A 185 -14.90 2.39 -23.44
C ASP A 185 -13.62 1.54 -23.43
N LEU A 186 -13.85 0.21 -23.35
CA LEU A 186 -12.78 -0.79 -23.44
C LEU A 186 -11.96 -0.68 -24.73
N ASN A 187 -12.49 0.01 -25.77
CA ASN A 187 -11.78 0.18 -27.03
C ASN A 187 -10.82 1.38 -27.02
N ASN A 188 -10.97 2.30 -26.06
CA ASN A 188 -10.12 3.47 -25.90
C ASN A 188 -9.12 3.33 -24.73
N PHE A 189 -8.83 2.12 -24.29
CA PHE A 189 -7.71 1.90 -23.40
C PHE A 189 -6.43 2.37 -24.09
N PRO A 190 -5.72 3.36 -23.58
CA PRO A 190 -4.44 3.73 -24.14
C PRO A 190 -3.51 2.52 -24.03
N HIS A 191 -3.12 1.97 -25.16
CA HIS A 191 -2.25 0.79 -25.29
C HIS A 191 -0.86 0.96 -24.67
N ARG A 192 -0.64 2.08 -23.96
CA ARG A 192 0.60 2.44 -23.29
C ARG A 192 0.28 3.31 -22.07
N VAL A 193 -0.15 2.71 -20.99
CA VAL A 193 -0.04 3.37 -19.69
C VAL A 193 1.32 2.96 -19.13
N PRO A 194 2.31 3.85 -19.05
CA PRO A 194 3.45 3.62 -18.19
C PRO A 194 2.90 3.37 -16.79
N LEU A 195 3.47 2.47 -16.01
CA LEU A 195 3.24 2.35 -14.56
C LEU A 195 3.58 3.67 -13.82
N ALA A 196 4.21 4.62 -14.50
CA ALA A 196 4.48 5.96 -14.05
C ALA A 196 3.30 6.87 -14.39
N VAL A 197 2.54 7.18 -13.33
CA VAL A 197 1.73 8.40 -13.21
C VAL A 197 0.91 8.74 -14.45
N ASN A 198 -0.26 8.15 -14.56
CA ASN A 198 -1.31 8.73 -15.39
C ASN A 198 -1.48 10.18 -14.93
N PRO A 199 -1.40 11.18 -15.84
CA PRO A 199 -1.67 12.56 -15.46
C PRO A 199 -3.07 12.56 -14.84
N ARG A 200 -3.13 12.94 -13.58
CA ARG A 200 -4.36 12.96 -12.78
C ARG A 200 -5.43 13.67 -13.58
N HIS A 201 -6.41 12.94 -13.99
CA HIS A 201 -7.59 13.59 -14.51
C HIS A 201 -8.20 14.38 -13.34
N SER A 202 -8.31 15.68 -13.48
CA SER A 202 -8.73 16.63 -12.44
C SER A 202 -10.12 16.37 -11.83
N TRP A 203 -10.79 15.34 -12.30
CA TRP A 203 -12.15 14.94 -11.95
C TRP A 203 -12.27 13.57 -11.25
N VAL A 204 -11.15 12.88 -11.00
CA VAL A 204 -11.15 11.65 -10.21
C VAL A 204 -10.83 12.00 -8.77
N HIS A 205 -11.73 11.67 -7.85
CA HIS A 205 -11.51 11.91 -6.43
C HIS A 205 -10.40 11.03 -5.89
N ASP A 206 -9.43 11.62 -5.20
CA ASP A 206 -8.32 10.91 -4.54
C ASP A 206 -8.77 10.11 -3.32
N CYS A 207 -9.99 10.38 -2.83
CA CYS A 207 -10.55 9.75 -1.66
C CYS A 207 -12.07 9.75 -1.69
N LYS A 208 -12.64 8.90 -0.85
CA LYS A 208 -14.04 9.02 -0.43
C LYS A 208 -14.11 9.34 1.05
N ARG A 209 -15.08 10.16 1.42
CA ARG A 209 -15.39 10.48 2.81
C ARG A 209 -16.79 10.00 3.11
N ARG A 210 -16.96 9.33 4.25
CA ARG A 210 -18.26 8.80 4.65
C ARG A 210 -18.57 9.21 6.07
N ARG A 211 -19.67 9.91 6.22
CA ARG A 211 -20.15 10.36 7.51
C ARG A 211 -20.49 9.18 8.40
N ILE A 212 -20.04 9.26 9.64
CA ILE A 212 -20.23 8.23 10.66
C ILE A 212 -20.58 8.86 12.00
N SER A 213 -21.16 8.08 12.89
CA SER A 213 -21.24 8.46 14.30
C SER A 213 -19.94 8.07 15.01
N LEU A 214 -19.15 9.05 15.41
CA LEU A 214 -17.90 8.78 16.16
C LEU A 214 -18.20 8.10 17.49
N ARG A 215 -19.31 8.46 18.15
CA ARG A 215 -19.72 7.87 19.43
C ARG A 215 -20.09 6.40 19.31
N ASP A 216 -20.68 5.99 18.17
CA ASP A 216 -21.03 4.59 17.92
C ASP A 216 -19.78 3.77 17.52
N LEU A 217 -18.82 4.41 16.87
CA LEU A 217 -17.63 3.73 16.36
C LEU A 217 -16.50 3.65 17.39
N LEU A 218 -16.17 4.76 18.06
CA LEU A 218 -14.94 4.87 18.82
C LEU A 218 -15.14 4.54 20.30
N GLN A 219 -14.28 3.69 20.82
CA GLN A 219 -14.25 3.33 22.24
C GLN A 219 -13.23 4.16 23.02
N GLY A 220 -12.18 4.67 22.37
CA GLY A 220 -11.15 5.44 23.04
C GLY A 220 -10.23 6.18 22.10
N VAL A 221 -9.41 7.02 22.71
CA VAL A 221 -8.34 7.76 22.04
C VAL A 221 -7.07 7.61 22.88
N VAL A 222 -5.99 7.22 22.24
CA VAL A 222 -4.66 7.08 22.84
C VAL A 222 -3.73 8.10 22.21
N ILE A 223 -3.10 8.92 23.02
CA ILE A 223 -2.22 10.02 22.58
C ILE A 223 -0.83 9.45 22.29
N SER A 224 -0.21 9.86 21.19
CA SER A 224 1.13 9.44 20.80
C SER A 224 2.14 9.57 21.94
N PRO A 225 3.11 8.65 22.09
CA PRO A 225 4.19 8.78 23.05
C PRO A 225 5.06 10.03 22.80
N TRP A 226 5.05 10.54 21.57
CA TRP A 226 5.86 11.69 21.14
C TRP A 226 5.07 13.00 20.98
N ALA A 227 3.77 13.00 21.26
CA ALA A 227 2.97 14.22 21.16
C ALA A 227 3.49 15.30 22.12
N GLU A 228 3.64 16.50 21.60
CA GLU A 228 4.05 17.66 22.37
C GLU A 228 2.95 18.12 23.35
N PRO A 229 3.26 18.87 24.42
CA PRO A 229 2.26 19.27 25.41
C PRO A 229 1.03 19.95 24.81
N ASP A 230 1.22 20.84 23.85
CA ASP A 230 0.11 21.57 23.21
C ASP A 230 -0.77 20.62 22.38
N GLU A 231 -0.16 19.64 21.69
CA GLU A 231 -0.87 18.60 20.95
C GLU A 231 -1.67 17.69 21.88
N VAL A 232 -1.09 17.35 23.03
CA VAL A 232 -1.78 16.55 24.07
C VAL A 232 -3.05 17.26 24.55
N GLU A 233 -2.96 18.54 24.89
CA GLU A 233 -4.12 19.31 25.36
C GLU A 233 -5.18 19.46 24.25
N GLU A 234 -4.77 19.67 23.03
CA GLU A 234 -5.68 19.73 21.89
C GLU A 234 -6.41 18.40 21.68
N ILE A 235 -5.70 17.27 21.69
CA ILE A 235 -6.31 15.94 21.53
C ILE A 235 -7.31 15.65 22.65
N LYS A 236 -6.97 16.00 23.90
CA LYS A 236 -7.88 15.87 25.03
C LYS A 236 -9.14 16.71 24.86
N LEU A 237 -9.01 17.95 24.40
CA LEU A 237 -10.12 18.85 24.16
C LEU A 237 -11.08 18.30 23.11
N TRP A 238 -10.57 17.90 21.94
CA TRP A 238 -11.38 17.28 20.87
C TRP A 238 -12.08 16.01 21.34
N THR A 239 -11.37 15.14 22.05
CA THR A 239 -11.90 13.88 22.56
C THR A 239 -13.07 14.14 23.51
N LYS A 240 -12.89 15.05 24.46
CA LYS A 240 -13.95 15.42 25.42
C LYS A 240 -15.18 16.00 24.72
N GLN A 241 -14.98 16.88 23.75
CA GLN A 241 -16.08 17.54 23.04
C GLN A 241 -16.89 16.57 22.15
N ARG A 242 -16.21 15.66 21.47
CA ARG A 242 -16.84 14.79 20.47
C ARG A 242 -17.28 13.43 21.01
N LEU A 243 -16.52 12.83 21.90
CA LEU A 243 -16.77 11.48 22.39
C LEU A 243 -17.30 11.43 23.83
N SER A 244 -17.26 12.55 24.55
CA SER A 244 -17.62 12.59 25.98
C SER A 244 -16.80 11.60 26.84
N THR A 245 -15.59 11.30 26.39
CA THR A 245 -14.63 10.43 27.08
C THR A 245 -13.28 11.16 27.25
N VAL A 246 -12.33 10.53 27.89
CA VAL A 246 -11.00 11.08 28.14
C VAL A 246 -9.97 10.37 27.27
N ALA A 247 -9.15 11.15 26.57
CA ALA A 247 -7.98 10.59 25.88
C ALA A 247 -6.93 10.15 26.92
N THR A 248 -6.35 8.96 26.70
CA THR A 248 -5.29 8.42 27.55
C THR A 248 -3.94 8.58 26.87
N ASN A 249 -2.88 8.73 27.64
CA ASN A 249 -1.53 8.70 27.10
C ASN A 249 -1.17 7.28 26.67
N SER A 250 -0.31 7.15 25.65
CA SER A 250 0.31 5.89 25.28
C SER A 250 1.04 5.26 26.47
N ASN A 251 0.92 3.95 26.62
CA ASN A 251 1.67 3.18 27.63
C ASN A 251 3.19 3.19 27.36
N LEU A 252 3.59 3.57 26.15
CA LEU A 252 4.99 3.72 25.75
C LEU A 252 5.57 5.10 26.16
N ARG A 253 4.74 6.03 26.61
CA ARG A 253 5.18 7.37 27.05
C ARG A 253 5.81 7.27 28.44
N SER A 254 7.12 7.37 28.51
CA SER A 254 7.91 7.34 29.74
C SER A 254 9.20 8.14 29.58
N ASP A 255 9.87 8.45 30.67
CA ASP A 255 11.20 9.11 30.64
C ASP A 255 12.28 8.27 29.92
N LYS A 256 12.03 6.96 29.72
CA LYS A 256 12.91 6.05 28.99
C LYS A 256 12.58 5.96 27.50
N THR A 257 11.47 6.57 27.06
CA THR A 257 11.09 6.54 25.65
C THR A 257 12.01 7.49 24.89
N PRO A 258 12.74 7.00 23.86
CA PRO A 258 13.59 7.87 23.07
C PRO A 258 12.73 8.94 22.40
N THR A 259 13.27 10.12 22.20
CA THR A 259 12.62 11.15 21.39
C THR A 259 12.41 10.61 19.96
N LEU A 260 11.43 11.17 19.26
CA LEU A 260 11.16 10.77 17.86
C LEU A 260 12.41 10.91 16.97
N LYS A 261 13.22 11.94 17.24
CA LYS A 261 14.48 12.17 16.53
C LYS A 261 15.49 11.05 16.81
N GLU A 262 15.73 10.73 18.08
CA GLU A 262 16.63 9.66 18.49
C GLU A 262 16.18 8.30 17.93
N TYR A 263 14.88 8.03 17.97
CA TYR A 263 14.30 6.80 17.41
C TYR A 263 14.57 6.72 15.89
N ARG A 264 14.32 7.80 15.16
CA ARG A 264 14.57 7.87 13.71
C ARG A 264 16.06 7.75 13.38
N ASP A 265 16.91 8.48 14.08
CA ASP A 265 18.36 8.44 13.88
C ASP A 265 18.90 7.03 14.09
N TYR A 266 18.47 6.34 15.14
CA TYR A 266 18.85 4.95 15.39
C TYR A 266 18.44 4.00 14.27
N HIS A 267 17.19 4.07 13.84
CA HIS A 267 16.67 3.19 12.78
C HIS A 267 17.19 3.56 11.38
N HIS A 268 17.42 4.85 11.11
CA HIS A 268 18.04 5.27 9.86
C HIS A 268 19.51 4.85 9.79
N THR A 269 20.26 4.93 10.89
CA THR A 269 21.64 4.48 10.95
C THR A 269 21.75 2.98 10.70
N GLN A 270 20.83 2.19 11.25
CA GLN A 270 20.80 0.75 10.97
C GLN A 270 20.41 0.41 9.52
N LYS A 271 19.49 1.19 8.93
CA LYS A 271 19.08 1.02 7.53
C LYS A 271 20.13 1.55 6.53
N SER A 272 20.90 2.54 6.92
CA SER A 272 21.86 3.24 6.05
C SER A 272 23.28 2.71 6.15
N THR A 273 23.60 1.76 7.03
CA THR A 273 24.90 1.08 6.98
C THR A 273 24.93 0.19 5.74
N PRO A 274 25.60 0.61 4.65
CA PRO A 274 25.67 -0.22 3.46
C PRO A 274 26.45 -1.49 3.82
N GLN A 275 25.81 -2.62 3.76
CA GLN A 275 26.56 -3.87 3.85
C GLN A 275 27.53 -3.91 2.64
N PRO A 276 28.81 -4.25 2.82
CA PRO A 276 29.78 -4.30 1.71
C PRO A 276 29.28 -5.13 0.51
N GLU A 277 28.54 -6.19 0.74
CA GLU A 277 27.90 -7.01 -0.28
C GLU A 277 26.82 -6.25 -1.09
N ARG A 278 26.13 -5.28 -0.51
CA ARG A 278 25.12 -4.46 -1.18
C ARG A 278 25.72 -3.50 -2.21
N LEU A 279 26.84 -2.88 -1.89
CA LEU A 279 27.53 -1.95 -2.80
C LEU A 279 28.16 -2.67 -3.99
N ALA A 280 28.69 -3.88 -3.79
CA ALA A 280 29.20 -4.71 -4.87
C ALA A 280 28.07 -5.11 -5.82
N THR A 281 26.95 -5.56 -5.31
CA THR A 281 25.76 -5.97 -6.07
C THR A 281 25.17 -4.82 -6.90
N MET A 282 25.13 -3.59 -6.36
CA MET A 282 24.67 -2.41 -7.11
C MET A 282 25.61 -2.07 -8.28
N ARG A 283 26.93 -2.16 -8.08
CA ARG A 283 27.91 -1.91 -9.15
C ARG A 283 27.86 -2.95 -10.26
N GLU A 284 27.70 -4.22 -9.90
CA GLU A 284 27.50 -5.29 -10.89
C GLU A 284 26.22 -5.03 -11.68
N LEU A 285 25.14 -4.66 -11.02
CA LEU A 285 23.87 -4.37 -11.66
C LEU A 285 23.97 -3.17 -12.61
N GLU A 286 24.69 -2.11 -12.22
CA GLU A 286 24.99 -0.96 -13.07
C GLU A 286 25.74 -1.36 -14.34
N HIS A 287 26.75 -2.20 -14.20
CA HIS A 287 27.53 -2.70 -15.34
C HIS A 287 26.65 -3.49 -16.33
N TYR A 288 25.85 -4.44 -15.85
CA TYR A 288 24.95 -5.22 -16.68
C TYR A 288 23.85 -4.37 -17.30
N TYR A 289 23.34 -3.39 -16.57
CA TYR A 289 22.32 -2.47 -17.06
C TYR A 289 22.83 -1.61 -18.21
N ASP A 290 24.01 -1.00 -18.09
CA ASP A 290 24.59 -0.16 -19.12
C ASP A 290 24.90 -0.97 -20.39
N GLU A 291 25.40 -2.19 -20.25
CA GLU A 291 25.65 -3.09 -21.38
C GLU A 291 24.31 -3.49 -22.04
N LEU A 292 23.30 -3.83 -21.27
CA LEU A 292 21.98 -4.18 -21.79
C LEU A 292 21.34 -3.00 -22.53
N MET A 293 21.45 -1.80 -21.98
CA MET A 293 20.92 -0.58 -22.61
C MET A 293 21.63 -0.27 -23.95
N SER A 294 22.90 -0.67 -24.11
CA SER A 294 23.62 -0.50 -25.37
C SER A 294 23.19 -1.51 -26.45
N LEU A 295 22.78 -2.70 -26.04
CA LEU A 295 22.47 -3.82 -26.94
C LEU A 295 20.94 -3.95 -27.23
N ALA A 296 20.12 -3.51 -26.31
CA ALA A 296 18.67 -3.75 -26.41
C ALA A 296 18.00 -2.88 -27.48
N PRO A 297 17.05 -3.41 -28.26
CA PRO A 297 16.16 -2.62 -29.11
C PRO A 297 15.38 -1.60 -28.29
N ASP A 298 14.99 -0.46 -28.89
CA ASP A 298 14.31 0.65 -28.21
C ASP A 298 13.07 0.22 -27.40
N ARG A 299 12.35 -0.78 -27.89
CA ARG A 299 11.18 -1.36 -27.19
C ARG A 299 11.55 -2.04 -25.88
N VAL A 300 12.72 -2.66 -25.82
CA VAL A 300 13.22 -3.37 -24.64
C VAL A 300 13.89 -2.39 -23.68
N ARG A 301 14.58 -1.36 -24.19
CA ARG A 301 15.21 -0.30 -23.38
C ARG A 301 14.20 0.38 -22.45
N PHE A 302 13.00 0.62 -22.91
CA PHE A 302 11.96 1.26 -22.10
C PHE A 302 11.58 0.42 -20.87
N LEU A 303 11.38 -0.90 -21.05
CA LEU A 303 11.00 -1.82 -19.99
C LEU A 303 12.09 -1.95 -18.93
N TYR A 304 13.34 -2.04 -19.34
CA TYR A 304 14.48 -2.18 -18.44
C TYR A 304 14.82 -0.86 -17.72
N ARG A 305 14.66 0.28 -18.38
CA ARG A 305 14.85 1.58 -17.75
C ARG A 305 13.86 1.80 -16.62
N GLN A 306 12.62 1.42 -16.81
CA GLN A 306 11.59 1.50 -15.78
C GLN A 306 11.91 0.58 -14.59
N ARG A 307 12.35 -0.65 -14.85
CA ARG A 307 12.75 -1.61 -13.81
C ARG A 307 13.97 -1.12 -13.04
N TRP A 308 14.95 -0.57 -13.74
CA TRP A 308 16.14 0.02 -13.15
C TRP A 308 15.78 1.21 -12.22
N GLU A 309 14.94 2.11 -12.66
CA GLU A 309 14.49 3.21 -11.84
C GLU A 309 13.71 2.72 -10.61
N THR A 310 12.91 1.68 -10.74
CA THR A 310 12.23 1.04 -9.62
C THR A 310 13.23 0.41 -8.65
N CYS A 311 14.27 -0.25 -9.11
CA CYS A 311 15.34 -0.81 -8.29
C CYS A 311 16.20 0.27 -7.63
N ARG A 312 16.52 1.35 -8.36
CA ARG A 312 17.37 2.46 -7.89
C ARG A 312 16.64 3.40 -6.91
N LEU A 313 15.36 3.65 -7.12
CA LEU A 313 14.51 4.45 -6.25
C LEU A 313 13.85 3.60 -5.17
N GLY A 314 14.06 2.29 -5.21
CA GLY A 314 13.40 1.31 -4.38
C GLY A 314 13.54 1.59 -2.92
N THR A 315 12.43 1.89 -2.34
CA THR A 315 12.25 2.07 -0.92
C THR A 315 12.52 0.81 -0.11
N ASP A 316 12.57 -0.39 -0.76
CA ASP A 316 12.86 -1.67 -0.09
C ASP A 316 13.32 -2.80 -1.04
N GLY A 317 13.46 -2.55 -2.32
CA GLY A 317 13.84 -3.53 -3.33
C GLY A 317 15.31 -3.42 -3.70
N LEU A 318 16.17 -3.92 -2.82
CA LEU A 318 17.56 -4.14 -3.27
C LEU A 318 17.58 -5.20 -4.35
N PRO A 319 18.42 -5.01 -5.36
CA PRO A 319 18.63 -6.02 -6.37
C PRO A 319 18.98 -7.34 -5.70
N THR A 320 18.27 -8.37 -6.06
CA THR A 320 18.51 -9.73 -5.58
C THR A 320 19.51 -10.41 -6.51
N LYS A 321 20.10 -11.50 -6.06
CA LYS A 321 20.91 -12.37 -6.96
C LYS A 321 20.10 -12.83 -8.18
N LEU A 322 18.78 -12.93 -8.05
CA LEU A 322 17.87 -13.25 -9.16
C LEU A 322 17.81 -12.13 -10.20
N ASP A 323 17.86 -10.85 -9.77
CA ASP A 323 17.89 -9.72 -10.70
C ASP A 323 19.18 -9.68 -11.53
N ILE A 324 20.32 -10.03 -10.92
CA ILE A 324 21.60 -10.16 -11.62
C ILE A 324 21.57 -11.31 -12.62
N GLN A 325 21.12 -12.50 -12.21
CA GLN A 325 20.98 -13.66 -13.10
C GLN A 325 20.04 -13.37 -14.27
N TYR A 326 19.00 -12.58 -14.01
CA TYR A 326 18.06 -12.12 -15.04
C TYR A 326 18.76 -11.25 -16.08
N LEU A 327 19.53 -10.24 -15.65
CA LEU A 327 20.26 -9.35 -16.55
C LEU A 327 21.35 -10.09 -17.34
N GLU A 328 22.12 -10.96 -16.68
CA GLU A 328 23.12 -11.81 -17.34
C GLU A 328 22.52 -12.69 -18.43
N THR A 329 21.40 -13.34 -18.12
CA THR A 329 20.73 -14.21 -19.08
C THR A 329 20.18 -13.43 -20.26
N THR A 330 19.58 -12.27 -20.00
CA THR A 330 19.07 -11.40 -21.05
C THR A 330 20.18 -10.86 -21.95
N LEU A 331 21.30 -10.44 -21.37
CA LEU A 331 22.49 -10.00 -22.11
C LEU A 331 23.03 -11.10 -23.01
N ARG A 332 23.11 -12.33 -22.50
CA ARG A 332 23.55 -13.47 -23.29
C ARG A 332 22.65 -13.69 -24.50
N VAL A 333 21.31 -13.72 -24.30
CA VAL A 333 20.35 -13.89 -25.39
C VAL A 333 20.44 -12.76 -26.43
N LEU A 334 20.61 -11.52 -26.01
CA LEU A 334 20.76 -10.39 -26.94
C LEU A 334 22.08 -10.45 -27.72
N LYS A 335 23.16 -10.92 -27.10
CA LYS A 335 24.45 -11.14 -27.79
C LYS A 335 24.34 -12.26 -28.82
N ASP A 336 23.66 -13.38 -28.48
CA ASP A 336 23.45 -14.51 -29.37
C ASP A 336 22.57 -14.11 -30.58
N LEU A 337 21.50 -13.33 -30.35
CA LEU A 337 20.65 -12.81 -31.42
C LEU A 337 21.42 -11.90 -32.40
N ARG A 338 22.27 -11.00 -31.89
CA ARG A 338 23.10 -10.15 -32.75
C ARG A 338 24.17 -10.95 -33.54
N ALA A 339 24.71 -12.00 -32.94
CA ALA A 339 25.64 -12.87 -33.62
C ALA A 339 25.01 -13.69 -34.76
N THR A 340 23.70 -13.91 -34.71
CA THR A 340 22.94 -14.59 -35.77
C THR A 340 22.45 -13.66 -36.86
N GLU A 341 22.41 -12.34 -36.62
CA GLU A 341 22.03 -11.32 -37.62
C GLU A 341 23.24 -10.71 -38.37
N ALA A 342 24.46 -11.00 -37.94
CA ALA A 342 25.73 -10.59 -38.57
C ALA A 342 26.31 -11.71 -39.41
#